data_8f6bb4b5e1bfbd11318d70fb0e93be25
#
_entry.id   8f6bb4b5e1bfbd11318d70fb0e93be25
#
_cell.length_a   1.000
_cell.length_b   1.000
_cell.length_c   1.000
_cell.angle_alpha   90.00
_cell.angle_beta   90.00
_cell.angle_gamma   90.00
#
_symmetry.space_group_name_H-M   'P 1'
#
loop_
_entity.id
_entity.type
_entity.pdbx_description
1 polymer ?
#
loop_
_entity_poly.entity_id
_entity_poly.type
_entity_poly.pdbx_seq_one_letter_code
_entity_poly.pdbx_strand_id
1 'polypeptide(L)'
;MDSPQQGGEELHHKAPSSAKATGGQGKTFSQREEEVLEFWNKEQIFEKSLKKESPKGEYIFYDGPPFANGLPHYGHILASTIKDAIPRYRTMQGYHVARQWGWDCHGLPVENLVEKELGFKTKRDIEAYGIGKFNEAARTSIMKDVASWKRIIPRL
;
A
#
# COMPACT_ATOMS: atom_id res chain seq x y z
N MET A 1 59.66 32.85 -22.25
CA MET A 1 59.08 32.37 -20.97
C MET A 1 57.80 31.63 -21.32
N ASP A 2 57.97 30.34 -21.50
CA ASP A 2 56.92 29.43 -21.93
C ASP A 2 56.14 28.93 -20.70
N SER A 3 54.81 29.03 -20.74
CA SER A 3 53.93 28.42 -19.77
C SER A 3 53.39 27.09 -20.34
N PRO A 4 53.44 25.97 -19.58
CA PRO A 4 52.97 24.72 -20.10
C PRO A 4 51.43 24.60 -19.96
N GLN A 5 50.80 24.19 -21.05
CA GLN A 5 49.41 23.75 -21.09
C GLN A 5 49.26 22.44 -20.31
N GLN A 6 48.41 22.43 -19.31
CA GLN A 6 47.96 21.21 -18.64
C GLN A 6 46.77 20.66 -19.43
N GLY A 7 46.99 19.48 -20.04
CA GLY A 7 45.96 18.67 -20.64
C GLY A 7 45.11 18.02 -19.55
N GLY A 8 43.84 18.42 -19.50
CA GLY A 8 42.84 17.72 -18.65
C GLY A 8 42.42 16.40 -19.30
N GLU A 9 42.78 15.29 -18.69
CA GLU A 9 42.26 13.98 -19.02
C GLU A 9 40.80 13.91 -18.57
N GLU A 10 39.88 13.96 -19.53
CA GLU A 10 38.45 13.62 -19.30
C GLU A 10 38.33 12.13 -19.00
N LEU A 11 38.16 11.81 -17.72
CA LEU A 11 37.76 10.48 -17.28
C LEU A 11 36.33 10.21 -17.75
N HIS A 12 36.19 9.66 -18.94
CA HIS A 12 34.94 9.04 -19.36
C HIS A 12 34.60 7.85 -18.45
N HIS A 13 33.81 8.07 -17.42
CA HIS A 13 33.14 7.00 -16.70
C HIS A 13 32.14 6.31 -17.66
N LYS A 14 32.61 5.25 -18.30
CA LYS A 14 31.74 4.27 -18.97
C LYS A 14 30.82 3.68 -17.90
N ALA A 15 29.51 4.01 -17.99
CA ALA A 15 28.50 3.30 -17.22
C ALA A 15 28.68 1.78 -17.45
N PRO A 16 28.55 0.96 -16.40
CA PRO A 16 28.66 -0.48 -16.58
C PRO A 16 27.59 -0.94 -17.57
N SER A 17 28.05 -1.54 -18.66
CA SER A 17 27.23 -2.28 -19.62
C SER A 17 26.24 -3.14 -18.84
N SER A 18 24.93 -2.97 -19.12
CA SER A 18 23.88 -3.81 -18.58
C SER A 18 24.31 -5.27 -18.69
N ALA A 19 24.56 -5.91 -17.56
CA ALA A 19 24.81 -7.33 -17.51
C ALA A 19 23.60 -8.00 -18.18
N LYS A 20 23.80 -8.60 -19.36
CA LYS A 20 22.83 -9.50 -19.97
C LYS A 20 22.58 -10.60 -18.94
N ALA A 21 21.41 -10.55 -18.30
CA ALA A 21 20.93 -11.67 -17.51
C ALA A 21 20.96 -12.87 -18.44
N THR A 22 21.86 -13.80 -18.18
CA THR A 22 21.95 -15.08 -18.89
C THR A 22 20.61 -15.78 -18.66
N GLY A 23 19.75 -15.75 -19.69
CA GLY A 23 18.43 -16.32 -19.64
C GLY A 23 18.50 -17.86 -19.63
N GLY A 24 18.53 -18.41 -18.43
CA GLY A 24 17.80 -19.64 -18.20
C GLY A 24 16.31 -19.25 -18.30
N GLN A 25 15.46 -20.11 -18.88
CA GLN A 25 14.00 -19.92 -18.95
C GLN A 25 13.38 -19.87 -17.55
N GLY A 26 13.77 -18.85 -16.78
CA GLY A 26 13.33 -18.62 -15.42
C GLY A 26 12.03 -17.82 -15.42
N LYS A 27 11.13 -18.18 -14.52
CA LYS A 27 9.90 -17.44 -14.25
C LYS A 27 10.18 -15.95 -14.05
N THR A 28 9.32 -15.09 -14.57
CA THR A 28 9.36 -13.65 -14.32
C THR A 28 9.14 -13.34 -12.82
N PHE A 29 9.49 -12.14 -12.37
CA PHE A 29 9.19 -11.71 -10.99
C PHE A 29 7.70 -11.85 -10.68
N SER A 30 6.82 -11.40 -11.56
CA SER A 30 5.38 -11.52 -11.39
C SER A 30 4.92 -12.96 -11.22
N GLN A 31 5.44 -13.90 -12.04
CA GLN A 31 5.11 -15.32 -11.90
C GLN A 31 5.56 -15.91 -10.55
N ARG A 32 6.72 -15.48 -10.05
CA ARG A 32 7.20 -15.93 -8.72
C ARG A 32 6.33 -15.36 -7.60
N GLU A 33 5.92 -14.10 -7.70
CA GLU A 33 5.02 -13.48 -6.74
C GLU A 33 3.65 -14.18 -6.69
N GLU A 34 3.08 -14.53 -7.85
CA GLU A 34 1.83 -15.28 -7.91
C GLU A 34 1.95 -16.66 -7.21
N GLU A 35 3.04 -17.38 -7.43
CA GLU A 35 3.28 -18.67 -6.77
C GLU A 35 3.44 -18.53 -5.25
N VAL A 36 4.17 -17.49 -4.81
CA VAL A 36 4.31 -17.20 -3.38
C VAL A 36 2.97 -16.86 -2.76
N LEU A 37 2.15 -16.04 -3.44
CA LEU A 37 0.83 -15.67 -2.98
C LEU A 37 -0.11 -16.89 -2.88
N GLU A 38 -0.08 -17.77 -3.88
CA GLU A 38 -0.82 -19.02 -3.86
C GLU A 38 -0.39 -19.91 -2.68
N PHE A 39 0.92 -20.04 -2.46
CA PHE A 39 1.46 -20.77 -1.31
C PHE A 39 1.01 -20.15 0.01
N TRP A 40 1.08 -18.83 0.16
CA TRP A 40 0.65 -18.14 1.38
C TRP A 40 -0.83 -18.38 1.68
N ASN A 41 -1.68 -18.30 0.65
CA ASN A 41 -3.11 -18.53 0.79
C ASN A 41 -3.41 -19.99 1.15
N LYS A 42 -2.78 -20.95 0.46
CA LYS A 42 -2.96 -22.39 0.70
C LYS A 42 -2.53 -22.78 2.11
N GLU A 43 -1.40 -22.29 2.54
CA GLU A 43 -0.80 -22.61 3.83
C GLU A 43 -1.27 -21.69 4.96
N GLN A 44 -2.13 -20.71 4.69
CA GLN A 44 -2.60 -19.72 5.66
C GLN A 44 -1.44 -19.08 6.47
N ILE A 45 -0.41 -18.64 5.77
CA ILE A 45 0.83 -18.16 6.39
C ILE A 45 0.57 -16.94 7.27
N PHE A 46 -0.30 -16.02 6.82
CA PHE A 46 -0.65 -14.83 7.60
C PHE A 46 -1.31 -15.21 8.93
N GLU A 47 -2.32 -16.08 8.91
CA GLU A 47 -3.04 -16.55 10.08
C GLU A 47 -2.12 -17.33 11.03
N LYS A 48 -1.25 -18.17 10.51
CA LYS A 48 -0.21 -18.86 11.29
C LYS A 48 0.71 -17.86 11.98
N SER A 49 1.09 -16.79 11.29
CA SER A 49 1.97 -15.77 11.88
C SER A 49 1.34 -14.97 13.02
N LEU A 50 0.00 -14.81 13.00
CA LEU A 50 -0.75 -14.18 14.11
C LEU A 50 -0.89 -15.10 15.32
N LYS A 51 -0.85 -16.41 15.09
CA LYS A 51 -1.00 -17.44 16.16
C LYS A 51 0.34 -17.96 16.68
N LYS A 52 1.44 -17.51 16.12
CA LYS A 52 2.78 -17.95 16.51
C LYS A 52 3.05 -17.61 17.97
N GLU A 53 3.75 -18.52 18.68
CA GLU A 53 4.28 -18.25 20.02
C GLU A 53 5.10 -16.97 20.03
N SER A 54 4.85 -16.14 21.02
CA SER A 54 5.42 -14.80 21.11
C SER A 54 6.06 -14.58 22.50
N PRO A 55 7.23 -15.18 22.76
CA PRO A 55 7.85 -15.19 24.09
C PRO A 55 8.22 -13.80 24.59
N LYS A 56 8.28 -12.79 23.72
CA LYS A 56 8.57 -11.40 24.11
C LYS A 56 7.32 -10.57 24.38
N GLY A 57 6.14 -11.17 24.30
CA GLY A 57 4.87 -10.50 24.55
C GLY A 57 4.37 -9.68 23.36
N GLU A 58 3.54 -8.70 23.65
CA GLU A 58 2.85 -7.88 22.65
C GLU A 58 3.72 -6.71 22.18
N TYR A 59 3.67 -6.42 20.87
CA TYR A 59 4.13 -5.19 20.28
C TYR A 59 2.95 -4.47 19.63
N ILE A 60 2.54 -3.37 20.22
CA ILE A 60 1.41 -2.59 19.74
C ILE A 60 1.87 -1.71 18.58
N PHE A 61 1.21 -1.84 17.45
CA PHE A 61 1.46 -1.07 16.24
C PHE A 61 0.17 -0.38 15.80
N TYR A 62 0.18 0.95 15.80
CA TYR A 62 -0.94 1.75 15.32
C TYR A 62 -0.78 2.05 13.84
N ASP A 63 -1.84 1.87 13.09
CA ASP A 63 -1.92 2.22 11.67
C ASP A 63 -2.98 3.30 11.43
N GLY A 64 -2.68 4.23 10.51
CA GLY A 64 -3.64 5.17 9.95
C GLY A 64 -4.27 4.55 8.70
N PRO A 65 -5.54 4.15 8.74
CA PRO A 65 -6.18 3.48 7.63
C PRO A 65 -6.41 4.43 6.45
N PRO A 66 -6.36 3.94 5.20
CA PRO A 66 -6.71 4.73 4.04
C PRO A 66 -8.23 4.89 3.91
N PHE A 67 -8.67 5.89 3.14
CA PHE A 67 -10.05 5.98 2.68
C PHE A 67 -10.37 4.87 1.69
N ALA A 68 -11.54 4.26 1.82
CA ALA A 68 -12.01 3.19 0.93
C ALA A 68 -12.65 3.71 -0.38
N ASN A 69 -12.65 5.02 -0.59
CA ASN A 69 -13.36 5.71 -1.68
C ASN A 69 -12.48 6.04 -2.90
N GLY A 70 -11.41 5.31 -3.10
CA GLY A 70 -10.52 5.47 -4.25
C GLY A 70 -9.66 4.23 -4.49
N LEU A 71 -9.12 4.14 -5.69
CA LEU A 71 -8.20 3.06 -6.04
C LEU A 71 -6.85 3.24 -5.33
N PRO A 72 -6.18 2.14 -4.95
CA PRO A 72 -4.83 2.22 -4.44
C PRO A 72 -3.88 2.79 -5.50
N HIS A 73 -2.98 3.66 -5.07
CA HIS A 73 -1.93 4.25 -5.91
C HIS A 73 -0.55 4.05 -5.27
N TYR A 74 0.51 4.41 -5.99
CA TYR A 74 1.89 4.18 -5.52
C TYR A 74 2.20 4.75 -4.14
N GLY A 75 1.61 5.89 -3.76
CA GLY A 75 1.76 6.44 -2.41
C GLY A 75 1.21 5.53 -1.32
N HIS A 76 0.07 4.91 -1.57
CA HIS A 76 -0.49 3.90 -0.66
C HIS A 76 0.38 2.65 -0.57
N ILE A 77 0.88 2.16 -1.72
CA ILE A 77 1.76 0.98 -1.77
C ILE A 77 3.05 1.25 -0.98
N LEU A 78 3.70 2.40 -1.22
CA LEU A 78 4.90 2.79 -0.49
C LEU A 78 4.67 2.86 1.03
N ALA A 79 3.63 3.57 1.44
CA ALA A 79 3.29 3.69 2.87
C ALA A 79 2.99 2.33 3.49
N SER A 80 2.22 1.48 2.81
CA SER A 80 1.86 0.14 3.29
C SER A 80 3.07 -0.78 3.37
N THR A 81 3.99 -0.72 2.41
CA THR A 81 5.24 -1.50 2.45
C THR A 81 6.10 -1.13 3.65
N ILE A 82 6.24 0.17 3.95
CA ILE A 82 7.00 0.63 5.12
C ILE A 82 6.31 0.18 6.42
N LYS A 83 5.00 0.32 6.50
CA LYS A 83 4.20 -0.12 7.65
C LYS A 83 4.29 -1.63 7.86
N ASP A 84 4.25 -2.43 6.80
CA ASP A 84 4.33 -3.89 6.87
C ASP A 84 5.70 -4.39 7.33
N ALA A 85 6.78 -3.72 6.95
CA ALA A 85 8.14 -4.10 7.34
C ALA A 85 8.34 -4.14 8.87
N ILE A 86 7.76 -3.20 9.62
CA ILE A 86 7.92 -3.12 11.08
C ILE A 86 7.23 -4.29 11.80
N PRO A 87 5.94 -4.59 11.56
CA PRO A 87 5.27 -5.74 12.15
C PRO A 87 5.93 -7.07 11.81
N ARG A 88 6.36 -7.27 10.56
CA ARG A 88 7.09 -8.48 10.15
C ARG A 88 8.39 -8.62 10.93
N TYR A 89 9.18 -7.57 11.01
CA TYR A 89 10.43 -7.56 11.77
C TYR A 89 10.18 -7.89 13.25
N ARG A 90 9.20 -7.26 13.89
CA ARG A 90 8.86 -7.53 15.29
C ARG A 90 8.36 -8.96 15.52
N THR A 91 7.55 -9.49 14.59
CA THR A 91 7.12 -10.90 14.63
C THR A 91 8.31 -11.85 14.51
N MET A 92 9.28 -11.58 13.64
CA MET A 92 10.51 -12.37 13.55
C MET A 92 11.38 -12.29 14.82
N GLN A 93 11.32 -11.17 15.55
CA GLN A 93 12.01 -11.02 16.84
C GLN A 93 11.31 -11.76 18.00
N GLY A 94 10.13 -12.34 17.80
CA GLY A 94 9.39 -13.09 18.82
C GLY A 94 8.35 -12.26 19.57
N TYR A 95 7.90 -11.13 19.01
CA TYR A 95 6.75 -10.39 19.51
C TYR A 95 5.46 -10.86 18.81
N HIS A 96 4.35 -10.79 19.53
CA HIS A 96 3.03 -10.82 18.93
C HIS A 96 2.69 -9.42 18.41
N VAL A 97 2.29 -9.33 17.14
CA VAL A 97 1.84 -8.08 16.53
C VAL A 97 0.48 -8.32 15.90
N ALA A 98 -0.56 -7.77 16.50
CA ALA A 98 -1.89 -7.78 15.93
C ALA A 98 -1.91 -6.90 14.67
N ARG A 99 -1.99 -7.54 13.49
CA ARG A 99 -2.04 -6.86 12.19
C ARG A 99 -3.46 -6.86 11.69
N GLN A 100 -4.10 -5.70 11.79
CA GLN A 100 -5.49 -5.53 11.40
C GLN A 100 -5.61 -4.36 10.42
N TRP A 101 -6.17 -4.64 9.25
CA TRP A 101 -6.47 -3.63 8.27
C TRP A 101 -7.77 -2.92 8.59
N GLY A 102 -7.78 -1.61 8.51
CA GLY A 102 -8.96 -0.78 8.71
C GLY A 102 -9.23 0.17 7.53
N TRP A 103 -10.34 0.90 7.62
CA TRP A 103 -10.74 1.90 6.65
C TRP A 103 -11.10 3.20 7.34
N ASP A 104 -10.65 4.32 6.78
CA ASP A 104 -11.17 5.64 7.13
C ASP A 104 -12.44 5.89 6.33
N CYS A 105 -13.55 5.99 7.05
CA CYS A 105 -14.89 6.04 6.46
C CYS A 105 -15.62 7.35 6.69
N HIS A 106 -14.95 8.37 7.23
CA HIS A 106 -15.60 9.60 7.70
C HIS A 106 -14.91 10.87 7.19
N GLY A 107 -15.60 11.99 7.33
CA GLY A 107 -15.08 13.32 7.13
C GLY A 107 -15.11 13.81 5.68
N LEU A 108 -14.47 14.94 5.48
CA LEU A 108 -14.52 15.72 4.22
C LEU A 108 -14.20 14.95 2.94
N PRO A 109 -13.24 14.01 2.89
CA PRO A 109 -12.98 13.28 1.65
C PRO A 109 -14.18 12.46 1.17
N VAL A 110 -14.93 11.89 2.09
CA VAL A 110 -16.15 11.12 1.78
C VAL A 110 -17.29 12.07 1.38
N GLU A 111 -17.49 13.12 2.17
CA GLU A 111 -18.53 14.12 1.92
C GLU A 111 -18.34 14.77 0.55
N ASN A 112 -17.13 15.24 0.25
CA ASN A 112 -16.80 15.84 -1.04
C ASN A 112 -17.01 14.91 -2.23
N LEU A 113 -16.76 13.60 -2.04
CA LEU A 113 -17.02 12.61 -3.09
C LEU A 113 -18.53 12.50 -3.36
N VAL A 114 -19.31 12.34 -2.30
CA VAL A 114 -20.77 12.19 -2.40
C VAL A 114 -21.43 13.47 -2.93
N GLU A 115 -20.98 14.64 -2.49
CA GLU A 115 -21.43 15.92 -3.05
C GLU A 115 -21.21 15.99 -4.55
N LYS A 116 -20.05 15.57 -5.04
CA LYS A 116 -19.74 15.51 -6.47
C LYS A 116 -20.61 14.48 -7.21
N GLU A 117 -20.81 13.30 -6.65
CA GLU A 117 -21.65 12.25 -7.24
C GLU A 117 -23.11 12.68 -7.35
N LEU A 118 -23.62 13.43 -6.37
CA LEU A 118 -24.97 13.97 -6.34
C LEU A 118 -25.12 15.32 -7.10
N GLY A 119 -24.01 15.92 -7.53
CA GLY A 119 -23.99 17.21 -8.23
C GLY A 119 -24.26 18.41 -7.33
N PHE A 120 -24.06 18.29 -6.02
CA PHE A 120 -24.26 19.37 -5.06
C PHE A 120 -23.14 20.40 -5.14
N LYS A 121 -23.48 21.65 -4.89
CA LYS A 121 -22.55 22.80 -4.92
C LYS A 121 -22.46 23.51 -3.58
N THR A 122 -23.48 23.37 -2.76
CA THR A 122 -23.59 24.08 -1.47
C THR A 122 -24.12 23.16 -0.38
N LYS A 123 -23.85 23.53 0.88
CA LYS A 123 -24.44 22.84 2.04
C LYS A 123 -25.96 22.84 2.05
N ARG A 124 -26.59 23.90 1.47
CA ARG A 124 -28.06 23.98 1.35
C ARG A 124 -28.65 22.87 0.48
N ASP A 125 -27.89 22.39 -0.50
CA ASP A 125 -28.30 21.29 -1.35
C ASP A 125 -28.41 19.99 -0.52
N ILE A 126 -27.48 19.78 0.42
CA ILE A 126 -27.52 18.65 1.34
C ILE A 126 -28.72 18.73 2.28
N GLU A 127 -28.97 19.92 2.83
CA GLU A 127 -30.12 20.15 3.71
C GLU A 127 -31.45 19.91 2.96
N ALA A 128 -31.57 20.40 1.72
CA ALA A 128 -32.75 20.20 0.88
C ALA A 128 -32.92 18.73 0.48
N TYR A 129 -31.85 18.02 0.19
CA TYR A 129 -31.85 16.58 -0.11
C TYR A 129 -32.24 15.74 1.09
N GLY A 130 -31.84 16.18 2.29
CA GLY A 130 -32.04 15.55 3.57
C GLY A 130 -30.79 14.84 4.07
N ILE A 131 -30.36 15.20 5.28
CA ILE A 131 -29.13 14.69 5.92
C ILE A 131 -29.12 13.15 5.99
N GLY A 132 -30.26 12.54 6.35
CA GLY A 132 -30.37 11.08 6.41
C GLY A 132 -30.12 10.39 5.07
N LYS A 133 -30.64 10.94 3.97
CA LYS A 133 -30.43 10.43 2.61
C LYS A 133 -28.98 10.63 2.16
N PHE A 134 -28.38 11.76 2.52
CA PHE A 134 -26.98 12.04 2.23
C PHE A 134 -26.05 11.04 2.95
N ASN A 135 -26.30 10.78 4.22
CA ASN A 135 -25.54 9.79 4.99
C ASN A 135 -25.65 8.38 4.42
N GLU A 136 -26.83 7.99 3.90
CA GLU A 136 -27.02 6.69 3.27
C GLU A 136 -26.30 6.61 1.91
N ALA A 137 -26.31 7.67 1.13
CA ALA A 137 -25.51 7.78 -0.10
C ALA A 137 -24.01 7.67 0.22
N ALA A 138 -23.53 8.34 1.27
CA ALA A 138 -22.14 8.24 1.72
C ALA A 138 -21.78 6.81 2.14
N ARG A 139 -22.63 6.13 2.92
CA ARG A 139 -22.44 4.74 3.32
C ARG A 139 -22.32 3.79 2.13
N THR A 140 -23.13 4.00 1.10
CA THR A 140 -23.11 3.18 -0.12
C THR A 140 -21.87 3.44 -0.96
N SER A 141 -21.45 4.70 -1.06
CA SER A 141 -20.30 5.11 -1.88
C SER A 141 -18.96 4.65 -1.29
N ILE A 142 -18.80 4.69 0.04
CA ILE A 142 -17.49 4.54 0.68
C ILE A 142 -16.82 3.18 0.49
N MET A 143 -17.59 2.10 0.37
CA MET A 143 -17.07 0.73 0.24
C MET A 143 -16.88 0.27 -1.21
N LYS A 144 -17.07 1.17 -2.17
CA LYS A 144 -17.10 0.88 -3.60
C LYS A 144 -15.82 0.22 -4.11
N ASP A 145 -14.67 0.68 -3.63
CA ASP A 145 -13.36 0.25 -4.12
C ASP A 145 -12.67 -0.82 -3.26
N VAL A 146 -13.30 -1.27 -2.18
CA VAL A 146 -12.73 -2.26 -1.23
C VAL A 146 -12.29 -3.54 -1.93
N ALA A 147 -13.02 -4.01 -2.94
CA ALA A 147 -12.65 -5.21 -3.68
C ALA A 147 -11.29 -5.08 -4.40
N SER A 148 -10.98 -3.89 -4.92
CA SER A 148 -9.70 -3.59 -5.55
C SER A 148 -8.54 -3.59 -4.53
N TRP A 149 -8.78 -3.01 -3.36
CA TRP A 149 -7.82 -3.03 -2.26
C TRP A 149 -7.53 -4.44 -1.76
N LYS A 150 -8.56 -5.28 -1.59
CA LYS A 150 -8.41 -6.68 -1.16
C LYS A 150 -7.55 -7.54 -2.11
N ARG A 151 -7.36 -7.11 -3.36
CA ARG A 151 -6.45 -7.79 -4.30
C ARG A 151 -5.00 -7.33 -4.16
N ILE A 152 -4.77 -6.12 -3.66
CA ILE A 152 -3.43 -5.51 -3.59
C ILE A 152 -2.78 -5.75 -2.24
N ILE A 153 -3.50 -5.51 -1.14
CA ILE A 153 -2.95 -5.60 0.21
C ILE A 153 -2.29 -6.95 0.53
N PRO A 154 -2.85 -8.12 0.16
CA PRO A 154 -2.20 -9.41 0.42
C PRO A 154 -0.88 -9.63 -0.34
N ARG A 155 -0.57 -8.76 -1.30
CA ARG A 155 0.68 -8.82 -2.08
C ARG A 155 1.82 -7.99 -1.46
N LEU A 156 1.54 -7.24 -0.43
CA LEU A 156 2.49 -6.44 0.36
C LEU A 156 2.94 -7.21 1.60
#